data_34f1a472a1d4aee4b0bf947507b94aa5
#
_entry.id   34f1a472a1d4aee4b0bf947507b94aa5
#
_cell.length_a   1.000
_cell.length_b   1.000
_cell.length_c   1.000
_cell.angle_alpha   90.00
_cell.angle_beta   90.00
_cell.angle_gamma   90.00
#
_symmetry.space_group_name_H-M   'P 1'
#
loop_
_entity.id
_entity.type
_entity.pdbx_description
1 polymer ?
#
loop_
_entity_poly.entity_id
_entity_poly.type
_entity_poly.pdbx_seq_one_letter_code
_entity_poly.pdbx_strand_id
1 'polypeptide(L)'
;MSLAAPLASALAPPSAPLAASPAAAQTAAPGLPIPGFWDPRRRPERPDLRLTLIRFMSEVDYPPFNYAGPDGNPAGFNVDLARAICDELKIACTMQMRRFDTLVESLAENRGDAAIASLAVSAETRRKVDFSDPYYRPVARFAARRGAGLDTVLPERIEGKTVAVVAGTAHEAYLRALFTEAAPKPYPTAEEARTALAKGEVDLLFGDGYSLAFWLNGTEASGCCVFVGGPFVESRYFGEGVGIAVKKGNDQLRLALNWALFRLWEKGKFADLWLKYFPVNPF
;
A
#
# COMPACT_ATOMS: atom_id res chain seq x y z
N MET A 1 28.68 76.90 -54.36
CA MET A 1 29.62 76.38 -53.40
C MET A 1 28.93 75.23 -52.64
N SER A 2 29.19 74.04 -53.09
CA SER A 2 28.59 72.82 -52.56
C SER A 2 29.62 72.06 -51.77
N LEU A 3 29.34 71.81 -50.47
CA LEU A 3 30.19 71.01 -49.61
C LEU A 3 29.49 69.62 -49.46
N ALA A 4 30.15 68.62 -49.99
CA ALA A 4 29.79 67.24 -49.81
C ALA A 4 30.42 66.68 -48.54
N ALA A 5 29.63 66.06 -47.66
CA ALA A 5 30.13 65.34 -46.48
C ALA A 5 30.25 63.85 -46.80
N PRO A 6 31.22 63.11 -46.28
CA PRO A 6 31.39 61.68 -46.54
C PRO A 6 30.55 60.85 -45.58
N LEU A 7 29.90 59.82 -46.15
CA LEU A 7 29.21 58.76 -45.44
C LEU A 7 30.23 57.80 -44.79
N ALA A 8 30.22 57.71 -43.47
CA ALA A 8 30.96 56.71 -42.72
C ALA A 8 30.15 55.44 -42.64
N SER A 9 30.62 54.35 -43.23
CA SER A 9 30.06 53.00 -43.09
C SER A 9 30.44 52.38 -41.73
N ALA A 10 29.46 52.21 -40.89
CA ALA A 10 29.66 51.47 -39.62
C ALA A 10 29.60 49.98 -39.88
N LEU A 11 30.69 49.27 -39.67
CA LEU A 11 30.73 47.82 -39.65
C LEU A 11 30.08 47.32 -38.31
N ALA A 12 29.04 46.47 -38.44
CA ALA A 12 28.46 45.79 -37.31
C ALA A 12 29.39 44.67 -36.80
N PRO A 13 29.49 44.46 -35.48
CA PRO A 13 30.30 43.37 -34.94
C PRO A 13 29.64 42.01 -35.16
N PRO A 14 30.42 40.91 -35.32
CA PRO A 14 29.87 39.57 -35.50
C PRO A 14 29.15 39.07 -34.23
N SER A 15 27.92 38.60 -34.39
CA SER A 15 27.15 37.98 -33.35
C SER A 15 27.78 36.65 -32.87
N ALA A 16 28.17 36.59 -31.60
CA ALA A 16 28.66 35.37 -30.97
C ALA A 16 27.53 34.34 -30.86
N PRO A 17 27.79 33.04 -31.08
CA PRO A 17 26.77 31.99 -30.90
C PRO A 17 26.42 31.86 -29.42
N LEU A 18 25.13 31.94 -29.09
CA LEU A 18 24.58 31.62 -27.79
C LEU A 18 24.90 30.14 -27.49
N ALA A 19 25.81 29.90 -26.57
CA ALA A 19 26.02 28.55 -26.02
C ALA A 19 24.75 28.11 -25.31
N ALA A 20 24.09 27.07 -25.84
CA ALA A 20 22.99 26.41 -25.17
C ALA A 20 23.53 25.79 -23.88
N SER A 21 23.07 26.29 -22.74
CA SER A 21 23.30 25.63 -21.43
C SER A 21 22.71 24.21 -21.47
N PRO A 22 23.48 23.20 -21.02
CA PRO A 22 22.88 21.86 -20.89
C PRO A 22 21.74 21.94 -19.91
N ALA A 23 20.56 21.54 -20.34
CA ALA A 23 19.39 21.35 -19.46
C ALA A 23 19.83 20.40 -18.34
N ALA A 24 19.90 20.93 -17.13
CA ALA A 24 20.10 20.09 -15.94
C ALA A 24 19.00 19.02 -15.94
N ALA A 25 19.42 17.77 -16.09
CA ALA A 25 18.52 16.64 -15.90
C ALA A 25 17.94 16.76 -14.49
N GLN A 26 16.67 17.15 -14.40
CA GLN A 26 15.93 17.09 -13.15
C GLN A 26 15.93 15.62 -12.75
N THR A 27 16.72 15.27 -11.73
CA THR A 27 16.57 14.00 -11.03
C THR A 27 15.14 13.98 -10.51
N ALA A 28 14.30 13.17 -11.17
CA ALA A 28 12.96 12.91 -10.67
C ALA A 28 13.08 12.52 -9.21
N ALA A 29 12.34 13.21 -8.34
CA ALA A 29 12.20 12.77 -6.95
C ALA A 29 11.86 11.28 -6.96
N PRO A 30 12.42 10.45 -6.07
CA PRO A 30 12.10 9.03 -6.02
C PRO A 30 10.58 8.92 -5.93
N GLY A 31 9.96 8.41 -7.01
CA GLY A 31 8.51 8.28 -7.10
C GLY A 31 8.02 7.40 -5.96
N LEU A 32 6.87 7.73 -5.40
CA LEU A 32 6.21 6.88 -4.41
C LEU A 32 6.10 5.46 -4.99
N PRO A 33 6.52 4.41 -4.28
CA PRO A 33 6.47 3.06 -4.80
C PRO A 33 5.02 2.62 -4.94
N ILE A 34 4.55 2.65 -6.18
CA ILE A 34 3.25 2.08 -6.54
C ILE A 34 3.48 0.57 -6.74
N PRO A 35 2.70 -0.29 -6.08
CA PRO A 35 2.82 -1.72 -6.30
C PRO A 35 2.69 -2.07 -7.78
N GLY A 36 3.67 -2.80 -8.31
CA GLY A 36 3.70 -3.25 -9.70
C GLY A 36 4.06 -4.74 -9.75
N PHE A 37 3.04 -5.60 -9.83
CA PHE A 37 3.21 -7.05 -9.92
C PHE A 37 3.03 -7.56 -11.34
N TRP A 38 2.76 -6.67 -12.28
CA TRP A 38 2.33 -7.00 -13.63
C TRP A 38 3.46 -6.74 -14.63
N ASP A 39 3.75 -7.75 -15.46
CA ASP A 39 4.66 -7.64 -16.58
C ASP A 39 3.85 -7.26 -17.84
N PRO A 40 4.11 -6.13 -18.50
CA PRO A 40 3.39 -5.72 -19.71
C PRO A 40 3.49 -6.74 -20.85
N ARG A 41 4.51 -7.62 -20.81
CA ARG A 41 4.68 -8.71 -21.76
C ARG A 41 3.79 -9.92 -21.49
N ARG A 42 3.22 -10.03 -20.29
CA ARG A 42 2.33 -11.12 -19.84
C ARG A 42 0.91 -10.63 -19.68
N ARG A 43 0.38 -10.03 -20.74
CA ARG A 43 -1.01 -9.53 -20.74
C ARG A 43 -1.97 -10.71 -20.61
N PRO A 44 -2.80 -10.78 -19.57
CA PRO A 44 -3.80 -11.82 -19.43
C PRO A 44 -4.89 -11.65 -20.50
N GLU A 45 -5.39 -12.77 -21.01
CA GLU A 45 -6.55 -12.78 -21.90
C GLU A 45 -7.81 -12.42 -21.09
N ARG A 46 -8.76 -11.72 -21.75
CA ARG A 46 -10.06 -11.45 -21.15
C ARG A 46 -10.84 -12.76 -21.09
N PRO A 47 -11.20 -13.27 -19.89
CA PRO A 47 -11.99 -14.48 -19.79
C PRO A 47 -13.43 -14.24 -20.25
N ASP A 48 -14.07 -15.27 -20.80
CA ASP A 48 -15.52 -15.28 -21.05
C ASP A 48 -16.23 -15.40 -19.71
N LEU A 49 -16.66 -14.27 -19.16
CA LEU A 49 -17.29 -14.20 -17.85
C LEU A 49 -18.82 -14.13 -18.02
N ARG A 50 -19.51 -15.18 -17.58
CA ARG A 50 -20.97 -15.28 -17.64
C ARG A 50 -21.67 -14.77 -16.36
N LEU A 51 -20.99 -13.88 -15.61
CA LEU A 51 -21.55 -13.27 -14.42
C LEU A 51 -22.08 -11.86 -14.74
N THR A 52 -23.22 -11.53 -14.16
CA THR A 52 -23.82 -10.20 -14.23
C THR A 52 -23.63 -9.39 -12.96
N LEU A 53 -23.24 -10.05 -11.87
CA LEU A 53 -23.05 -9.48 -10.55
C LEU A 53 -21.89 -10.17 -9.83
N ILE A 54 -21.05 -9.40 -9.15
CA ILE A 54 -20.06 -9.88 -8.19
C ILE A 54 -20.44 -9.37 -6.80
N ARG A 55 -20.61 -10.28 -5.85
CA ARG A 55 -20.85 -9.96 -4.44
C ARG A 55 -19.52 -9.95 -3.72
N PHE A 56 -18.91 -8.76 -3.60
CA PHE A 56 -17.71 -8.58 -2.80
C PHE A 56 -18.02 -8.59 -1.31
N MET A 57 -17.08 -9.12 -0.54
CA MET A 57 -17.07 -9.05 0.92
C MET A 57 -15.79 -8.35 1.38
N SER A 58 -15.90 -7.51 2.40
CA SER A 58 -14.79 -6.82 3.06
C SER A 58 -15.06 -6.71 4.57
N GLU A 59 -14.18 -6.06 5.28
CA GLU A 59 -14.36 -5.71 6.71
C GLU A 59 -14.35 -4.19 6.92
N VAL A 60 -14.58 -3.74 8.16
CA VAL A 60 -14.73 -2.30 8.48
C VAL A 60 -13.61 -1.72 9.34
N ASP A 61 -12.60 -2.50 9.71
CA ASP A 61 -11.64 -2.12 10.76
C ASP A 61 -10.17 -2.18 10.32
N TYR A 62 -9.89 -1.82 9.08
CA TYR A 62 -8.54 -1.75 8.57
C TYR A 62 -8.28 -0.52 7.68
N PRO A 63 -8.35 0.70 8.24
CA PRO A 63 -8.04 1.91 7.47
C PRO A 63 -6.55 1.96 7.09
N PRO A 64 -6.20 2.50 5.90
CA PRO A 64 -7.09 3.08 4.89
C PRO A 64 -7.59 2.09 3.84
N PHE A 65 -7.40 0.79 4.04
CA PHE A 65 -7.79 -0.25 3.07
C PHE A 65 -9.30 -0.46 3.02
N ASN A 66 -9.92 -0.66 4.17
CA ASN A 66 -11.37 -0.84 4.31
C ASN A 66 -11.84 -0.38 5.69
N TYR A 67 -12.87 0.46 5.71
CA TYR A 67 -13.43 1.04 6.93
C TYR A 67 -14.86 1.51 6.68
N ALA A 68 -15.58 1.81 7.76
CA ALA A 68 -16.86 2.48 7.65
C ALA A 68 -16.64 3.98 7.45
N GLY A 69 -17.17 4.54 6.36
CA GLY A 69 -17.16 5.97 6.10
C GLY A 69 -18.01 6.76 7.10
N PRO A 70 -17.96 8.10 7.06
CA PRO A 70 -18.77 8.95 7.95
C PRO A 70 -20.29 8.75 7.82
N ASP A 71 -20.72 8.27 6.66
CA ASP A 71 -22.12 7.93 6.33
C ASP A 71 -22.47 6.47 6.67
N GLY A 72 -21.56 5.74 7.29
CA GLY A 72 -21.69 4.31 7.61
C GLY A 72 -21.52 3.37 6.40
N ASN A 73 -21.30 3.91 5.19
CA ASN A 73 -21.07 3.09 4.00
C ASN A 73 -19.62 2.56 3.93
N PRO A 74 -19.41 1.41 3.27
CA PRO A 74 -18.08 0.89 3.02
C PRO A 74 -17.21 1.87 2.24
N ALA A 75 -16.02 2.16 2.76
CA ALA A 75 -15.02 3.06 2.18
C ALA A 75 -13.62 2.46 2.28
N GLY A 76 -12.65 3.04 1.57
CA GLY A 76 -11.25 2.64 1.59
C GLY A 76 -10.75 2.13 0.24
N PHE A 77 -9.43 1.90 0.17
CA PHE A 77 -8.75 1.47 -1.04
C PHE A 77 -9.35 0.19 -1.63
N ASN A 78 -9.59 -0.82 -0.81
CA ASN A 78 -10.15 -2.10 -1.26
C ASN A 78 -11.57 -1.95 -1.83
N VAL A 79 -12.37 -1.07 -1.24
CA VAL A 79 -13.74 -0.80 -1.70
C VAL A 79 -13.73 -0.10 -3.06
N ASP A 80 -12.89 0.92 -3.21
CA ASP A 80 -12.76 1.64 -4.48
C ASP A 80 -12.11 0.77 -5.57
N LEU A 81 -11.14 -0.09 -5.20
CA LEU A 81 -10.55 -1.05 -6.13
C LEU A 81 -11.60 -2.07 -6.61
N ALA A 82 -12.44 -2.59 -5.73
CA ALA A 82 -13.53 -3.50 -6.12
C ALA A 82 -14.51 -2.83 -7.10
N ARG A 83 -14.88 -1.58 -6.85
CA ARG A 83 -15.72 -0.78 -7.77
C ARG A 83 -15.04 -0.60 -9.13
N ALA A 84 -13.76 -0.21 -9.14
CA ALA A 84 -13.00 -0.04 -10.38
C ALA A 84 -12.86 -1.36 -11.18
N ILE A 85 -12.68 -2.49 -10.49
CA ILE A 85 -12.68 -3.82 -11.12
C ILE A 85 -14.01 -4.10 -11.82
N CYS A 86 -15.13 -3.83 -11.17
CA CYS A 86 -16.45 -4.07 -11.75
C CYS A 86 -16.74 -3.14 -12.94
N ASP A 87 -16.32 -1.89 -12.85
CA ASP A 87 -16.41 -0.95 -13.97
C ASP A 87 -15.59 -1.43 -15.18
N GLU A 88 -14.40 -2.00 -14.95
CA GLU A 88 -13.56 -2.55 -16.01
C GLU A 88 -14.16 -3.81 -16.64
N LEU A 89 -14.74 -4.68 -15.83
CA LEU A 89 -15.42 -5.91 -16.27
C LEU A 89 -16.77 -5.63 -16.92
N LYS A 90 -17.37 -4.45 -16.69
CA LYS A 90 -18.74 -4.10 -17.09
C LYS A 90 -19.81 -4.97 -16.41
N ILE A 91 -19.65 -5.21 -15.13
CA ILE A 91 -20.50 -6.07 -14.29
C ILE A 91 -20.97 -5.27 -13.08
N ALA A 92 -22.20 -5.53 -12.60
CA ALA A 92 -22.68 -4.95 -11.36
C ALA A 92 -21.91 -5.49 -10.14
N CYS A 93 -21.77 -4.68 -9.12
CA CYS A 93 -21.14 -5.06 -7.85
C CYS A 93 -22.01 -4.75 -6.65
N THR A 94 -21.92 -5.60 -5.63
CA THR A 94 -22.34 -5.26 -4.27
C THR A 94 -21.16 -5.41 -3.33
N MET A 95 -21.13 -4.62 -2.26
CA MET A 95 -20.15 -4.73 -1.18
C MET A 95 -20.86 -5.08 0.11
N GLN A 96 -20.47 -6.18 0.75
CA GLN A 96 -20.98 -6.63 2.04
C GLN A 96 -19.87 -6.56 3.07
N MET A 97 -20.13 -5.87 4.18
CA MET A 97 -19.18 -5.83 5.29
C MET A 97 -19.44 -7.02 6.22
N ARG A 98 -18.36 -7.69 6.62
CA ARG A 98 -18.36 -8.86 7.49
C ARG A 98 -17.17 -8.81 8.44
N ARG A 99 -17.20 -9.61 9.50
CA ARG A 99 -16.02 -9.81 10.33
C ARG A 99 -14.94 -10.53 9.55
N PHE A 100 -13.69 -10.13 9.73
CA PHE A 100 -12.53 -10.67 9.01
C PHE A 100 -12.41 -12.18 9.12
N ASP A 101 -12.58 -12.71 10.34
CA ASP A 101 -12.48 -14.14 10.66
C ASP A 101 -13.53 -15.02 9.95
N THR A 102 -14.64 -14.43 9.48
CA THR A 102 -15.72 -15.15 8.79
C THR A 102 -15.63 -15.10 7.26
N LEU A 103 -14.71 -14.33 6.69
CA LEU A 103 -14.65 -14.10 5.24
C LEU A 103 -14.38 -15.38 4.44
N VAL A 104 -13.39 -16.16 4.87
CA VAL A 104 -12.98 -17.40 4.18
C VAL A 104 -14.11 -18.44 4.23
N GLU A 105 -14.75 -18.61 5.37
CA GLU A 105 -15.89 -19.52 5.51
C GLU A 105 -17.09 -19.05 4.67
N SER A 106 -17.37 -17.75 4.66
CA SER A 106 -18.44 -17.16 3.83
C SER A 106 -18.24 -17.42 2.33
N LEU A 107 -16.99 -17.44 1.83
CA LEU A 107 -16.71 -17.84 0.44
C LEU A 107 -17.03 -19.33 0.21
N ALA A 108 -16.62 -20.21 1.12
CA ALA A 108 -16.90 -21.64 1.02
C ALA A 108 -18.41 -21.92 0.96
N GLU A 109 -19.19 -21.16 1.74
CA GLU A 109 -20.66 -21.27 1.83
C GLU A 109 -21.43 -20.48 0.77
N ASN A 110 -20.75 -19.87 -0.23
CA ASN A 110 -21.34 -19.05 -1.29
C ASN A 110 -22.15 -17.82 -0.78
N ARG A 111 -21.81 -17.28 0.40
CA ARG A 111 -22.43 -16.06 0.92
C ARG A 111 -21.93 -14.80 0.21
N GLY A 112 -20.83 -14.89 -0.53
CA GLY A 112 -20.24 -13.91 -1.43
C GLY A 112 -19.42 -14.61 -2.50
N ASP A 113 -18.97 -13.87 -3.49
CA ASP A 113 -18.23 -14.41 -4.64
C ASP A 113 -16.73 -14.12 -4.52
N ALA A 114 -16.36 -12.99 -3.95
CA ALA A 114 -14.98 -12.57 -3.75
C ALA A 114 -14.81 -11.83 -2.40
N ALA A 115 -13.66 -11.99 -1.73
CA ALA A 115 -13.31 -11.23 -0.55
C ALA A 115 -12.10 -10.34 -0.85
N ILE A 116 -12.27 -9.03 -0.65
CA ILE A 116 -11.24 -8.00 -0.81
C ILE A 116 -11.08 -7.26 0.53
N ALA A 117 -10.24 -7.82 1.40
CA ALA A 117 -10.10 -7.40 2.80
C ALA A 117 -8.66 -7.53 3.29
N SER A 118 -7.69 -7.30 2.42
CA SER A 118 -6.26 -7.44 2.76
C SER A 118 -5.86 -8.83 3.26
N LEU A 119 -6.53 -9.87 2.73
CA LEU A 119 -6.22 -11.27 3.04
C LEU A 119 -4.83 -11.63 2.50
N ALA A 120 -3.95 -12.04 3.40
CA ALA A 120 -2.61 -12.47 3.03
C ALA A 120 -2.64 -13.81 2.29
N VAL A 121 -1.89 -13.88 1.20
CA VAL A 121 -1.64 -15.12 0.45
C VAL A 121 -0.59 -15.93 1.19
N SER A 122 -1.00 -17.00 1.83
CA SER A 122 -0.14 -17.92 2.59
C SER A 122 -0.45 -19.39 2.25
N ALA A 123 0.44 -20.30 2.64
CA ALA A 123 0.19 -21.73 2.48
C ALA A 123 -1.09 -22.20 3.20
N GLU A 124 -1.43 -21.57 4.32
CA GLU A 124 -2.66 -21.88 5.06
C GLU A 124 -3.91 -21.41 4.34
N THR A 125 -3.96 -20.12 3.93
CA THR A 125 -5.13 -19.56 3.26
C THR A 125 -5.37 -20.19 1.89
N ARG A 126 -4.30 -20.53 1.14
CA ARG A 126 -4.39 -21.23 -0.15
C ARG A 126 -5.01 -22.62 -0.05
N ARG A 127 -5.03 -23.25 1.11
CA ARG A 127 -5.75 -24.53 1.29
C ARG A 127 -7.27 -24.36 1.27
N LYS A 128 -7.76 -23.19 1.68
CA LYS A 128 -9.19 -22.91 1.87
C LYS A 128 -9.83 -22.16 0.70
N VAL A 129 -9.07 -21.24 0.09
CA VAL A 129 -9.52 -20.35 -0.99
C VAL A 129 -8.47 -20.25 -2.09
N ASP A 130 -8.87 -19.76 -3.27
CA ASP A 130 -7.94 -19.34 -4.31
C ASP A 130 -7.84 -17.81 -4.31
N PHE A 131 -6.74 -17.28 -4.85
CA PHE A 131 -6.46 -15.85 -4.87
C PHE A 131 -6.24 -15.36 -6.29
N SER A 132 -6.62 -14.11 -6.52
CA SER A 132 -6.10 -13.35 -7.66
C SER A 132 -4.57 -13.19 -7.57
N ASP A 133 -3.97 -12.62 -8.59
CA ASP A 133 -2.61 -12.07 -8.47
C ASP A 133 -2.57 -11.06 -7.32
N PRO A 134 -1.44 -10.96 -6.60
CA PRO A 134 -1.30 -9.97 -5.54
C PRO A 134 -1.40 -8.56 -6.10
N TYR A 135 -2.07 -7.66 -5.37
CA TYR A 135 -2.16 -6.25 -5.73
C TYR A 135 -1.35 -5.32 -4.81
N TYR A 136 -0.89 -5.81 -3.65
CA TYR A 136 0.19 -5.20 -2.88
C TYR A 136 0.91 -6.23 -2.01
N ARG A 137 2.07 -5.84 -1.44
CA ARG A 137 2.80 -6.65 -0.46
C ARG A 137 2.75 -6.01 0.90
N PRO A 138 2.41 -6.76 1.96
CA PRO A 138 2.53 -6.26 3.32
C PRO A 138 3.98 -5.92 3.63
N VAL A 139 4.16 -4.83 4.35
CA VAL A 139 5.45 -4.45 4.93
C VAL A 139 5.26 -4.19 6.42
N ALA A 140 6.18 -4.65 7.23
CA ALA A 140 6.19 -4.30 8.64
C ALA A 140 7.23 -3.21 8.91
N ARG A 141 6.95 -2.29 9.83
CA ARG A 141 7.82 -1.17 10.18
C ARG A 141 7.86 -0.98 11.69
N PHE A 142 8.98 -0.45 12.13
CA PHE A 142 9.05 0.16 13.46
C PHE A 142 8.72 1.65 13.37
N ALA A 143 8.07 2.16 14.41
CA ALA A 143 7.91 3.58 14.68
C ALA A 143 8.50 3.91 16.05
N ALA A 144 9.10 5.10 16.17
CA ALA A 144 9.62 5.65 17.40
C ALA A 144 9.19 7.09 17.58
N ARG A 145 9.25 7.63 18.79
CA ARG A 145 9.06 9.07 19.01
C ARG A 145 10.19 9.85 18.34
N ARG A 146 9.86 11.03 17.83
CA ARG A 146 10.88 11.94 17.29
C ARG A 146 11.94 12.24 18.33
N GLY A 147 13.20 12.22 17.95
CA GLY A 147 14.31 12.46 18.84
C GLY A 147 14.73 11.28 19.72
N ALA A 148 14.19 10.08 19.49
CA ALA A 148 14.57 8.86 20.22
C ALA A 148 16.01 8.40 19.95
N GLY A 149 16.69 8.98 18.95
CA GLY A 149 18.08 8.61 18.61
C GLY A 149 18.23 7.23 17.97
N LEU A 150 17.16 6.73 17.36
CA LEU A 150 17.11 5.42 16.71
C LEU A 150 16.95 5.61 15.20
N ASP A 151 18.06 5.60 14.46
CA ASP A 151 18.04 5.71 13.00
C ASP A 151 17.93 4.34 12.32
N THR A 152 18.44 3.29 12.99
CA THR A 152 18.41 1.91 12.51
C THR A 152 17.87 0.99 13.59
N VAL A 153 17.12 -0.03 13.16
CA VAL A 153 16.59 -1.07 14.04
C VAL A 153 17.25 -2.40 13.65
N LEU A 154 18.24 -2.77 14.44
CA LEU A 154 18.89 -4.09 14.43
C LEU A 154 18.64 -4.74 15.77
N PRO A 155 18.66 -6.09 15.89
CA PRO A 155 18.43 -6.77 17.16
C PRO A 155 19.29 -6.20 18.30
N GLU A 156 20.58 -5.98 18.04
CA GLU A 156 21.55 -5.48 19.02
C GLU A 156 21.32 -4.00 19.42
N ARG A 157 20.66 -3.22 18.52
CA ARG A 157 20.39 -1.80 18.76
C ARG A 157 19.15 -1.55 19.58
N ILE A 158 18.26 -2.56 19.66
CA ILE A 158 17.01 -2.47 20.44
C ILE A 158 16.98 -3.45 21.62
N GLU A 159 18.15 -3.96 22.02
CA GLU A 159 18.31 -4.74 23.23
C GLU A 159 17.71 -4.00 24.44
N GLY A 160 16.86 -4.69 25.19
CA GLY A 160 16.17 -4.16 26.37
C GLY A 160 15.13 -3.08 26.08
N LYS A 161 14.92 -2.66 24.80
CA LYS A 161 13.88 -1.69 24.45
C LYS A 161 12.49 -2.32 24.51
N THR A 162 11.56 -1.57 25.09
CA THR A 162 10.15 -1.97 25.09
C THR A 162 9.52 -1.71 23.72
N VAL A 163 8.95 -2.77 23.11
CA VAL A 163 8.35 -2.70 21.78
C VAL A 163 6.87 -3.04 21.86
N ALA A 164 6.00 -2.04 21.66
CA ALA A 164 4.57 -2.29 21.52
C ALA A 164 4.29 -3.09 20.24
N VAL A 165 3.36 -4.03 20.32
CA VAL A 165 2.89 -4.85 19.22
C VAL A 165 1.46 -5.28 19.49
N VAL A 166 0.65 -5.54 18.43
CA VAL A 166 -0.71 -6.06 18.61
C VAL A 166 -0.65 -7.54 18.90
N ALA A 167 -1.30 -7.96 19.98
CA ALA A 167 -1.31 -9.34 20.45
C ALA A 167 -1.88 -10.32 19.41
N GLY A 168 -1.30 -11.52 19.31
CA GLY A 168 -1.76 -12.60 18.44
C GLY A 168 -1.52 -12.37 16.94
N THR A 169 -0.79 -11.31 16.56
CA THR A 169 -0.50 -10.99 15.17
C THR A 169 0.79 -11.63 14.65
N ALA A 170 0.92 -11.70 13.31
CA ALA A 170 2.17 -12.08 12.67
C ALA A 170 3.34 -11.14 13.04
N HIS A 171 3.05 -9.87 13.35
CA HIS A 171 4.05 -8.91 13.81
C HIS A 171 4.60 -9.30 15.18
N GLU A 172 3.76 -9.72 16.12
CA GLU A 172 4.22 -10.24 17.41
C GLU A 172 5.08 -11.49 17.24
N ALA A 173 4.64 -12.44 16.40
CA ALA A 173 5.39 -13.65 16.11
C ALA A 173 6.77 -13.36 15.49
N TYR A 174 6.82 -12.43 14.55
CA TYR A 174 8.05 -11.96 13.92
C TYR A 174 9.01 -11.32 14.94
N LEU A 175 8.49 -10.38 15.75
CA LEU A 175 9.27 -9.67 16.75
C LEU A 175 9.92 -10.64 17.76
N ARG A 176 9.14 -11.58 18.28
CA ARG A 176 9.63 -12.60 19.21
C ARG A 176 10.67 -13.54 18.61
N ALA A 177 10.57 -13.84 17.32
CA ALA A 177 11.46 -14.77 16.65
C ALA A 177 12.80 -14.15 16.23
N LEU A 178 12.81 -12.88 15.83
CA LEU A 178 13.97 -12.24 15.19
C LEU A 178 14.57 -11.08 16.02
N PHE A 179 13.88 -10.60 17.03
CA PHE A 179 14.34 -9.55 17.94
C PHE A 179 14.27 -10.04 19.38
N THR A 180 14.98 -11.13 19.64
CA THR A 180 14.92 -11.88 20.91
C THR A 180 15.35 -11.05 22.12
N GLU A 181 16.22 -10.07 21.92
CA GLU A 181 16.75 -9.19 22.98
C GLU A 181 15.83 -7.97 23.25
N ALA A 182 14.83 -7.73 22.41
CA ALA A 182 13.83 -6.71 22.68
C ALA A 182 12.84 -7.20 23.76
N ALA A 183 12.13 -6.26 24.38
CA ALA A 183 11.06 -6.54 25.36
C ALA A 183 9.67 -6.30 24.71
N PRO A 184 9.05 -7.31 24.05
CA PRO A 184 7.74 -7.16 23.43
C PRO A 184 6.67 -6.89 24.48
N LYS A 185 5.88 -5.83 24.26
CA LYS A 185 4.72 -5.47 25.08
C LYS A 185 3.46 -5.57 24.21
N PRO A 186 2.72 -6.69 24.29
CA PRO A 186 1.53 -6.87 23.48
C PRO A 186 0.36 -6.02 23.99
N TYR A 187 -0.38 -5.43 23.04
CA TYR A 187 -1.60 -4.65 23.27
C TYR A 187 -2.78 -5.32 22.57
N PRO A 188 -4.01 -5.21 23.10
CA PRO A 188 -5.19 -5.77 22.49
C PRO A 188 -5.50 -5.17 21.11
N THR A 189 -5.23 -3.87 20.94
CA THR A 189 -5.56 -3.12 19.70
C THR A 189 -4.39 -2.29 19.19
N ALA A 190 -4.42 -1.97 17.90
CA ALA A 190 -3.45 -1.07 17.29
C ALA A 190 -3.53 0.36 17.85
N GLU A 191 -4.73 0.81 18.22
CA GLU A 191 -4.96 2.13 18.82
C GLU A 191 -4.26 2.25 20.17
N GLU A 192 -4.41 1.25 21.04
CA GLU A 192 -3.73 1.22 22.35
C GLU A 192 -2.20 1.20 22.20
N ALA A 193 -1.69 0.39 21.26
CA ALA A 193 -0.26 0.33 20.97
C ALA A 193 0.31 1.67 20.47
N ARG A 194 -0.43 2.37 19.58
CA ARG A 194 -0.08 3.72 19.07
C ARG A 194 -0.11 4.76 20.19
N THR A 195 -1.14 4.70 21.02
CA THR A 195 -1.30 5.59 22.18
C THR A 195 -0.14 5.42 23.16
N ALA A 196 0.26 4.19 23.45
CA ALA A 196 1.38 3.90 24.33
C ALA A 196 2.71 4.47 23.78
N LEU A 197 2.96 4.35 22.47
CA LEU A 197 4.12 4.97 21.86
C LEU A 197 4.06 6.50 21.94
N ALA A 198 2.94 7.11 21.60
CA ALA A 198 2.77 8.57 21.63
C ALA A 198 3.00 9.13 23.04
N LYS A 199 2.50 8.46 24.08
CA LYS A 199 2.70 8.83 25.49
C LYS A 199 4.10 8.50 26.04
N GLY A 200 4.91 7.72 25.33
CA GLY A 200 6.23 7.30 25.78
C GLY A 200 6.22 6.18 26.82
N GLU A 201 5.16 5.42 26.89
CA GLU A 201 5.05 4.22 27.73
C GLU A 201 5.85 3.02 27.18
N VAL A 202 6.25 3.12 25.91
CA VAL A 202 7.14 2.18 25.19
C VAL A 202 8.14 2.97 24.33
N ASP A 203 9.27 2.33 24.01
CA ASP A 203 10.33 2.93 23.19
C ASP A 203 9.97 2.89 21.69
N LEU A 204 9.39 1.78 21.25
CA LEU A 204 9.10 1.45 19.86
C LEU A 204 7.68 0.88 19.73
N LEU A 205 7.14 0.99 18.50
CA LEU A 205 5.95 0.25 18.06
C LEU A 205 6.33 -0.51 16.79
N PHE A 206 5.99 -1.79 16.72
CA PHE A 206 6.17 -2.62 15.54
C PHE A 206 4.82 -3.09 14.99
N GLY A 207 4.58 -2.87 13.70
CA GLY A 207 3.30 -3.20 13.10
C GLY A 207 3.27 -3.04 11.58
N ASP A 208 2.06 -3.10 11.02
CA ASP A 208 1.82 -2.92 9.58
C ASP A 208 2.24 -1.53 9.11
N GLY A 209 3.11 -1.49 8.10
CA GLY A 209 3.72 -0.26 7.62
C GLY A 209 2.73 0.71 6.97
N TYR A 210 1.70 0.20 6.28
CA TYR A 210 0.69 1.06 5.64
C TYR A 210 -0.23 1.71 6.69
N SER A 211 -0.68 0.90 7.65
CA SER A 211 -1.49 1.38 8.76
C SER A 211 -0.72 2.38 9.63
N LEU A 212 0.57 2.12 9.88
CA LEU A 212 1.44 3.05 10.59
C LEU A 212 1.71 4.32 9.77
N ALA A 213 1.93 4.23 8.44
CA ALA A 213 2.11 5.39 7.59
C ALA A 213 0.89 6.31 7.63
N PHE A 214 -0.31 5.72 7.56
CA PHE A 214 -1.55 6.46 7.66
C PHE A 214 -1.68 7.18 9.02
N TRP A 215 -1.43 6.49 10.11
CA TRP A 215 -1.45 7.07 11.46
C TRP A 215 -0.40 8.18 11.62
N LEU A 216 0.87 7.94 11.24
CA LEU A 216 1.97 8.90 11.39
C LEU A 216 1.73 10.23 10.66
N ASN A 217 0.95 10.20 9.57
CA ASN A 217 0.59 11.36 8.79
C ASN A 217 -0.81 11.91 9.12
N GLY A 218 -1.54 11.22 9.98
CA GLY A 218 -2.85 11.66 10.49
C GLY A 218 -2.74 12.63 11.66
N THR A 219 -3.87 13.22 12.00
CA THR A 219 -3.99 14.15 13.14
C THR A 219 -3.77 13.47 14.50
N GLU A 220 -4.07 12.18 14.60
CA GLU A 220 -3.94 11.40 15.84
C GLU A 220 -2.48 11.31 16.33
N ALA A 221 -1.53 11.13 15.43
CA ALA A 221 -0.12 11.09 15.80
C ALA A 221 0.40 12.48 16.22
N SER A 222 -0.25 13.57 15.83
CA SER A 222 0.15 14.95 16.15
C SER A 222 1.64 15.22 15.94
N GLY A 223 2.23 14.56 14.93
CA GLY A 223 3.65 14.67 14.62
C GLY A 223 4.62 14.08 15.66
N CYS A 224 4.12 13.29 16.63
CA CYS A 224 4.95 12.72 17.71
C CYS A 224 6.08 11.83 17.23
N CYS A 225 5.84 11.11 16.16
CA CYS A 225 6.53 9.88 15.88
C CYS A 225 6.96 9.80 14.41
N VAL A 226 7.91 8.90 14.12
CA VAL A 226 8.48 8.66 12.77
C VAL A 226 8.78 7.19 12.59
N PHE A 227 8.88 6.74 11.34
CA PHE A 227 9.45 5.45 11.03
C PHE A 227 10.94 5.39 11.39
N VAL A 228 11.36 4.22 11.88
CA VAL A 228 12.74 3.89 12.14
C VAL A 228 13.06 2.50 11.61
N GLY A 229 14.18 2.35 10.92
CA GLY A 229 14.60 1.09 10.30
C GLY A 229 13.60 0.50 9.28
N GLY A 230 13.90 -0.69 8.79
CA GLY A 230 13.07 -1.45 7.84
C GLY A 230 13.06 -0.88 6.41
N PRO A 231 12.17 -1.35 5.52
CA PRO A 231 11.00 -2.22 5.77
C PRO A 231 11.35 -3.69 5.99
N PHE A 232 10.47 -4.40 6.69
CA PHE A 232 10.57 -5.84 6.91
C PHE A 232 9.48 -6.54 6.09
N VAL A 233 9.89 -7.48 5.23
CA VAL A 233 9.02 -8.10 4.20
C VAL A 233 9.08 -9.63 4.21
N GLU A 234 9.40 -10.22 5.35
CA GLU A 234 9.59 -11.68 5.48
C GLU A 234 8.28 -12.42 5.19
N SER A 235 8.25 -13.14 4.06
CA SER A 235 7.05 -13.82 3.56
C SER A 235 6.55 -14.95 4.48
N ARG A 236 7.43 -15.55 5.27
CA ARG A 236 7.05 -16.56 6.26
C ARG A 236 6.06 -16.04 7.28
N TYR A 237 6.14 -14.75 7.62
CA TYR A 237 5.27 -14.09 8.60
C TYR A 237 4.17 -13.27 7.93
N PHE A 238 4.51 -12.50 6.91
CA PHE A 238 3.60 -11.51 6.31
C PHE A 238 2.93 -12.00 5.02
N GLY A 239 3.24 -13.24 4.58
CA GLY A 239 2.70 -13.82 3.35
C GLY A 239 3.43 -13.37 2.08
N GLU A 240 3.02 -13.96 0.95
CA GLU A 240 3.62 -13.70 -0.36
C GLU A 240 3.07 -12.45 -1.05
N GLY A 241 2.08 -11.83 -0.46
CA GLY A 241 1.35 -10.68 -0.96
C GLY A 241 -0.10 -10.73 -0.51
N VAL A 242 -0.87 -9.74 -0.92
CA VAL A 242 -2.31 -9.65 -0.68
C VAL A 242 -3.05 -9.76 -1.99
N GLY A 243 -3.98 -10.69 -2.06
CA GLY A 243 -4.83 -10.96 -3.23
C GLY A 243 -6.31 -10.88 -2.89
N ILE A 244 -7.14 -10.86 -3.94
CA ILE A 244 -8.59 -10.99 -3.80
C ILE A 244 -8.90 -12.48 -3.71
N ALA A 245 -9.49 -12.91 -2.59
CA ALA A 245 -9.84 -14.31 -2.38
C ALA A 245 -11.16 -14.66 -3.08
N VAL A 246 -11.21 -15.83 -3.67
CA VAL A 246 -12.40 -16.43 -4.27
C VAL A 246 -12.58 -17.84 -3.75
N LYS A 247 -13.79 -18.39 -3.87
CA LYS A 247 -14.05 -19.80 -3.52
C LYS A 247 -13.08 -20.71 -4.26
N LYS A 248 -12.57 -21.73 -3.59
CA LYS A 248 -11.69 -22.75 -4.15
C LYS A 248 -12.24 -23.34 -5.44
N GLY A 249 -11.42 -23.34 -6.51
CA GLY A 249 -11.80 -23.84 -7.84
C GLY A 249 -12.63 -22.85 -8.69
N ASN A 250 -12.88 -21.63 -8.23
CA ASN A 250 -13.56 -20.60 -9.05
C ASN A 250 -12.56 -19.88 -9.97
N ASP A 251 -11.96 -20.62 -10.90
CA ASP A 251 -10.96 -20.09 -11.84
C ASP A 251 -11.53 -19.02 -12.76
N GLN A 252 -12.79 -19.13 -13.15
CA GLN A 252 -13.42 -18.15 -14.03
C GLN A 252 -13.39 -16.75 -13.41
N LEU A 253 -13.85 -16.62 -12.16
CA LEU A 253 -13.83 -15.33 -11.46
C LEU A 253 -12.38 -14.88 -11.15
N ARG A 254 -11.51 -15.81 -10.71
CA ARG A 254 -10.12 -15.53 -10.42
C ARG A 254 -9.38 -14.92 -11.62
N LEU A 255 -9.53 -15.51 -12.80
CA LEU A 255 -8.92 -15.02 -14.04
C LEU A 255 -9.52 -13.67 -14.48
N ALA A 256 -10.82 -13.46 -14.26
CA ALA A 256 -11.45 -12.18 -14.53
C ALA A 256 -10.92 -11.06 -13.61
N LEU A 257 -10.72 -11.36 -12.33
CA LEU A 257 -10.10 -10.43 -11.39
C LEU A 257 -8.66 -10.09 -11.79
N ASN A 258 -7.86 -11.08 -12.19
CA ASN A 258 -6.49 -10.86 -12.67
C ASN A 258 -6.47 -9.98 -13.93
N TRP A 259 -7.36 -10.26 -14.88
CA TRP A 259 -7.48 -9.43 -16.07
C TRP A 259 -7.86 -7.98 -15.73
N ALA A 260 -8.83 -7.78 -14.85
CA ALA A 260 -9.27 -6.45 -14.46
C ALA A 260 -8.17 -5.69 -13.70
N LEU A 261 -7.48 -6.32 -12.75
CA LEU A 261 -6.34 -5.73 -12.03
C LEU A 261 -5.24 -5.29 -13.02
N PHE A 262 -4.88 -6.15 -13.96
CA PHE A 262 -3.91 -5.82 -15.01
C PHE A 262 -4.37 -4.61 -15.84
N ARG A 263 -5.64 -4.57 -16.25
CA ARG A 263 -6.19 -3.46 -17.03
C ARG A 263 -6.21 -2.15 -16.27
N LEU A 264 -6.54 -2.17 -14.98
CA LEU A 264 -6.49 -0.98 -14.13
C LEU A 264 -5.06 -0.46 -13.98
N TRP A 265 -4.08 -1.36 -13.81
CA TRP A 265 -2.68 -1.01 -13.78
C TRP A 265 -2.21 -0.42 -15.12
N GLU A 266 -2.50 -1.08 -16.23
CA GLU A 266 -2.12 -0.64 -17.58
C GLU A 266 -2.67 0.76 -17.91
N LYS A 267 -3.86 1.09 -17.43
CA LYS A 267 -4.51 2.39 -17.61
C LYS A 267 -4.08 3.47 -16.61
N GLY A 268 -3.19 3.16 -15.69
CA GLY A 268 -2.80 4.06 -14.60
C GLY A 268 -3.83 4.24 -13.49
N LYS A 269 -5.04 3.68 -13.63
CA LYS A 269 -6.10 3.82 -12.63
C LYS A 269 -5.77 3.18 -11.28
N PHE A 270 -5.00 2.10 -11.29
CA PHE A 270 -4.51 1.50 -10.05
C PHE A 270 -3.58 2.46 -9.31
N ALA A 271 -2.67 3.13 -10.04
CA ALA A 271 -1.78 4.14 -9.50
C ALA A 271 -2.54 5.32 -8.88
N ASP A 272 -3.56 5.83 -9.58
CA ASP A 272 -4.38 6.93 -9.09
C ASP A 272 -5.11 6.55 -7.78
N LEU A 273 -5.69 5.34 -7.73
CA LEU A 273 -6.33 4.83 -6.51
C LEU A 273 -5.32 4.63 -5.39
N TRP A 274 -4.15 4.08 -5.69
CA TRP A 274 -3.10 3.89 -4.69
C TRP A 274 -2.69 5.22 -4.07
N LEU A 275 -2.35 6.21 -4.89
CA LEU A 275 -1.91 7.53 -4.43
C LEU A 275 -2.99 8.31 -3.67
N LYS A 276 -4.27 8.05 -3.95
CA LYS A 276 -5.38 8.63 -3.19
C LYS A 276 -5.35 8.22 -1.71
N TYR A 277 -4.97 6.97 -1.42
CA TYR A 277 -4.99 6.41 -0.06
C TYR A 277 -3.61 6.35 0.59
N PHE A 278 -2.54 6.26 -0.20
CA PHE A 278 -1.16 6.11 0.24
C PHE A 278 -0.26 7.19 -0.36
N PRO A 279 -0.47 8.46 0.01
CA PRO A 279 0.34 9.58 -0.49
C PRO A 279 1.76 9.59 0.12
N VAL A 280 2.04 8.71 1.07
CA VAL A 280 3.33 8.54 1.74
C VAL A 280 3.86 7.13 1.55
N ASN A 281 5.20 7.06 1.48
CA ASN A 281 5.90 5.81 1.26
C ASN A 281 6.04 5.02 2.58
N PRO A 282 5.49 3.79 2.70
CA PRO A 282 5.71 2.91 3.85
C PRO A 282 7.04 2.14 3.77
N PHE A 283 7.79 2.26 2.66
CA PHE A 283 9.08 1.61 2.43
C PHE A 283 10.27 2.44 2.88
#